data_e2663b11f135550a65061f17601afff2
#
_entry.id   e2663b11f135550a65061f17601afff2
#
_cell.length_a   1.000
_cell.length_b   1.000
_cell.length_c   1.000
_cell.angle_alpha   90.00
_cell.angle_beta   90.00
_cell.angle_gamma   90.00
#
_symmetry.space_group_name_H-M   'P 1'
#
loop_
_entity.id
_entity.type
_entity.pdbx_description
1 polymer ?
#
loop_
_entity_poly.entity_id
_entity_poly.type
_entity_poly.pdbx_seq_one_letter_code
_entity_poly.pdbx_strand_id
1 'polypeptide(L)'
;MIIKCIAVDDEPLALDIIKDYISQVPFLKLIKTFNDGISVLEYLASNNVDLIFLDIEMGGLSGTQLLKTLQKKPKVIMTTAYRNYAVDAFDLDVTDYLLKPFSFERFLKAVEKSCNSLNEAQNDHNQPKSDKDYFFVKSGYKILKVNFDDI
;
A
#
# COMPACT_ATOMS: atom_id res chain seq x y z
N MET A 1 -0.65 -14.79 -5.65
CA MET A 1 -0.40 -14.15 -4.36
C MET A 1 -1.50 -13.15 -4.05
N ILE A 2 -2.04 -13.21 -2.86
CA ILE A 2 -3.03 -12.24 -2.41
C ILE A 2 -2.37 -11.35 -1.36
N ILE A 3 -2.51 -10.06 -1.54
CA ILE A 3 -1.95 -9.07 -0.61
C ILE A 3 -3.06 -8.56 0.28
N LYS A 4 -2.94 -8.81 1.57
CA LYS A 4 -3.92 -8.34 2.54
C LYS A 4 -3.56 -6.90 2.93
N CYS A 5 -4.52 -6.00 2.80
CA CYS A 5 -4.27 -4.59 3.09
C CYS A 5 -5.36 -3.99 3.97
N ILE A 6 -4.99 -2.90 4.62
CA ILE A 6 -5.93 -2.06 5.35
C ILE A 6 -5.78 -0.63 4.85
N ALA A 7 -6.80 0.17 5.03
CA ALA A 7 -6.78 1.58 4.64
C ALA A 7 -7.16 2.44 5.84
N VAL A 8 -6.41 3.51 6.05
CA VAL A 8 -6.56 4.38 7.21
C VAL A 8 -6.65 5.83 6.76
N ASP A 9 -7.78 6.47 7.03
CA ASP A 9 -7.99 7.87 6.67
C ASP A 9 -9.18 8.37 7.49
N ASP A 10 -9.10 9.57 8.01
CA ASP A 10 -10.20 10.11 8.81
C ASP A 10 -11.30 10.75 7.96
N GLU A 11 -11.12 10.82 6.64
CA GLU A 11 -12.13 11.32 5.73
C GLU A 11 -12.87 10.16 5.07
N PRO A 12 -14.18 10.05 5.25
CA PRO A 12 -14.94 8.93 4.65
C PRO A 12 -14.85 8.88 3.13
N LEU A 13 -14.83 10.04 2.46
CA LEU A 13 -14.74 10.07 1.01
C LEU A 13 -13.40 9.54 0.52
N ALA A 14 -12.33 9.83 1.24
CA ALA A 14 -11.01 9.31 0.89
C ALA A 14 -10.98 7.80 1.02
N LEU A 15 -11.59 7.25 2.06
CA LEU A 15 -11.70 5.80 2.21
C LEU A 15 -12.52 5.17 1.09
N ASP A 16 -13.60 5.83 0.66
CA ASP A 16 -14.42 5.32 -0.42
C ASP A 16 -13.62 5.21 -1.72
N ILE A 17 -12.79 6.19 -2.01
CA ILE A 17 -11.95 6.19 -3.20
C ILE A 17 -10.95 5.03 -3.16
N ILE A 18 -10.29 4.85 -2.02
CA ILE A 18 -9.32 3.78 -1.86
C ILE A 18 -10.02 2.42 -1.96
N LYS A 19 -11.19 2.26 -1.34
CA LYS A 19 -11.94 1.02 -1.42
C LYS A 19 -12.30 0.70 -2.87
N ASP A 20 -12.73 1.71 -3.62
CA ASP A 20 -13.06 1.51 -5.03
C ASP A 20 -11.84 1.08 -5.83
N TYR A 21 -10.71 1.75 -5.64
CA TYR A 21 -9.49 1.40 -6.34
C TYR A 21 -9.03 -0.02 -5.98
N ILE A 22 -9.08 -0.38 -4.70
CA ILE A 22 -8.69 -1.72 -4.27
C ILE A 22 -9.58 -2.77 -4.93
N SER A 23 -10.86 -2.48 -5.06
CA SER A 23 -11.80 -3.43 -5.66
C SER A 23 -11.48 -3.75 -7.11
N GLN A 24 -10.74 -2.88 -7.78
CA GLN A 24 -10.36 -3.06 -9.16
C GLN A 24 -9.06 -3.85 -9.34
N VAL A 25 -8.38 -4.17 -8.26
CA VAL A 25 -7.10 -4.88 -8.32
C VAL A 25 -7.28 -6.29 -7.76
N PRO A 26 -7.28 -7.32 -8.61
CA PRO A 26 -7.68 -8.66 -8.19
C PRO A 26 -6.84 -9.28 -7.08
N PHE A 27 -5.57 -8.91 -6.98
CA PHE A 27 -4.68 -9.51 -5.98
C PHE A 27 -4.65 -8.74 -4.66
N LEU A 28 -5.40 -7.65 -4.54
CA LEU A 28 -5.52 -6.95 -3.27
C LEU A 28 -6.79 -7.39 -2.56
N LYS A 29 -6.67 -7.64 -1.27
CA LYS A 29 -7.81 -7.95 -0.43
C LYS A 29 -7.86 -6.96 0.71
N LEU A 30 -8.88 -6.11 0.72
CA LEU A 30 -9.07 -5.13 1.79
C LEU A 30 -9.68 -5.84 2.99
N ILE A 31 -8.94 -5.89 4.10
CA ILE A 31 -9.39 -6.57 5.30
C ILE A 31 -10.29 -5.65 6.12
N LYS A 32 -9.90 -4.39 6.26
CA LYS A 32 -10.62 -3.47 7.12
C LYS A 32 -10.21 -2.04 6.83
N THR A 33 -11.09 -1.09 7.13
CA THR A 33 -10.75 0.33 7.06
C THR A 33 -10.80 0.91 8.48
N PHE A 34 -10.02 1.97 8.70
CA PHE A 34 -9.93 2.63 10.00
C PHE A 34 -9.97 4.13 9.79
N ASN A 35 -10.50 4.85 10.75
CA ASN A 35 -10.54 6.31 10.68
C ASN A 35 -9.68 6.99 11.76
N ASP A 36 -8.88 6.22 12.48
CA ASP A 36 -7.95 6.79 13.45
C ASP A 36 -6.77 5.85 13.67
N GLY A 37 -5.66 6.40 14.16
CA GLY A 37 -4.41 5.64 14.32
C GLY A 37 -4.43 4.69 15.50
N ILE A 38 -5.15 5.03 16.56
CA ILE A 38 -5.19 4.19 17.76
C ILE A 38 -5.84 2.84 17.45
N SER A 39 -6.94 2.88 16.70
CA SER A 39 -7.62 1.64 16.31
C SER A 39 -6.72 0.75 15.46
N VAL A 40 -5.87 1.35 14.62
CA VAL A 40 -4.91 0.60 13.81
C VAL A 40 -3.88 -0.08 14.71
N LEU A 41 -3.35 0.64 15.70
CA LEU A 41 -2.38 0.06 16.63
C LEU A 41 -2.98 -1.14 17.35
N GLU A 42 -4.22 -1.03 17.82
CA GLU A 42 -4.90 -2.11 18.49
C GLU A 42 -5.06 -3.32 17.58
N TYR A 43 -5.43 -3.07 16.34
CA TYR A 43 -5.65 -4.13 15.38
C TYR A 43 -4.33 -4.84 15.05
N LEU A 44 -3.27 -4.09 14.80
CA LEU A 44 -1.99 -4.67 14.41
C LEU A 44 -1.26 -5.37 15.56
N ALA A 45 -1.69 -5.14 16.80
CA ALA A 45 -1.14 -5.85 17.94
C ALA A 45 -1.40 -7.35 17.84
N SER A 46 -2.50 -7.76 17.19
CA SER A 46 -2.85 -9.17 17.09
C SER A 46 -3.19 -9.64 15.68
N ASN A 47 -3.01 -8.80 14.68
CA ASN A 47 -3.30 -9.16 13.29
C ASN A 47 -2.18 -8.70 12.38
N ASN A 48 -1.92 -9.47 11.33
CA ASN A 48 -0.89 -9.11 10.35
C ASN A 48 -1.52 -8.70 9.04
N VAL A 49 -0.96 -7.69 8.40
CA VAL A 49 -1.34 -7.30 7.05
C VAL A 49 -0.06 -7.10 6.24
N ASP A 50 -0.19 -7.13 4.94
CA ASP A 50 0.96 -6.98 4.04
C ASP A 50 1.19 -5.52 3.64
N LEU A 51 0.14 -4.74 3.59
CA LEU A 51 0.19 -3.38 3.05
C LEU A 51 -0.80 -2.47 3.79
N ILE A 52 -0.38 -1.25 4.08
CA ILE A 52 -1.24 -0.22 4.66
C ILE A 52 -1.28 0.99 3.75
N PHE A 53 -2.48 1.46 3.43
CA PHE A 53 -2.68 2.78 2.82
C PHE A 53 -2.96 3.74 3.98
N LEU A 54 -2.05 4.66 4.24
CA LEU A 54 -2.05 5.42 5.48
C LEU A 54 -2.03 6.93 5.23
N ASP A 55 -3.07 7.61 5.66
CA ASP A 55 -3.13 9.07 5.55
C ASP A 55 -2.15 9.70 6.55
N ILE A 56 -1.38 10.67 6.12
CA ILE A 56 -0.46 11.38 7.00
C ILE A 56 -1.22 12.29 7.96
N GLU A 57 -2.22 13.03 7.44
CA GLU A 57 -2.95 14.00 8.26
C GLU A 57 -4.19 13.41 8.89
N MET A 58 -4.07 12.95 10.09
CA MET A 58 -5.23 12.50 10.85
C MET A 58 -5.24 13.20 12.20
N GLY A 59 -6.43 13.47 12.70
CA GLY A 59 -6.56 14.04 14.02
C GLY A 59 -6.03 13.06 15.06
N GLY A 60 -5.47 13.55 16.13
CA GLY A 60 -4.89 12.71 17.15
C GLY A 60 -3.57 12.13 16.72
N LEU A 61 -3.48 10.80 16.59
CA LEU A 61 -2.24 10.17 16.19
C LEU A 61 -2.11 10.29 14.66
N SER A 62 -1.11 11.01 14.19
CA SER A 62 -0.90 11.19 12.75
C SER A 62 -0.35 9.91 12.11
N GLY A 63 -0.41 9.85 10.78
CA GLY A 63 0.16 8.71 10.05
C GLY A 63 1.64 8.52 10.32
N THR A 64 2.40 9.61 10.39
CA THR A 64 3.83 9.52 10.68
C THR A 64 4.09 9.01 12.10
N GLN A 65 3.31 9.49 13.08
CA GLN A 65 3.44 9.03 14.45
C GLN A 65 3.08 7.54 14.57
N LEU A 66 2.03 7.13 13.88
CA LEU A 66 1.61 5.74 13.85
C LEU A 66 2.73 4.86 13.32
N LEU A 67 3.31 5.26 12.19
CA LEU A 67 4.36 4.49 11.55
C LEU A 67 5.57 4.32 12.44
N LYS A 68 5.97 5.36 13.15
CA LYS A 68 7.10 5.30 14.08
C LYS A 68 6.85 4.38 15.26
N THR A 69 5.58 4.18 15.61
CA THR A 69 5.21 3.36 16.76
C THR A 69 5.19 1.87 16.43
N LEU A 70 5.01 1.52 15.15
CA LEU A 70 4.89 0.12 14.76
C LEU A 70 6.24 -0.59 14.89
N GLN A 71 6.24 -1.74 15.55
CA GLN A 71 7.43 -2.53 15.71
C GLN A 71 7.62 -3.45 14.52
N LYS A 72 6.55 -4.09 14.05
CA LYS A 72 6.60 -4.96 12.91
C LYS A 72 5.86 -4.25 11.81
N LYS A 73 6.57 -3.81 10.81
CA LYS A 73 5.99 -2.90 9.80
C LYS A 73 5.61 -3.62 8.53
N PRO A 74 4.34 -3.53 8.12
CA PRO A 74 3.95 -3.95 6.78
C PRO A 74 4.49 -2.91 5.80
N LYS A 75 4.34 -3.17 4.51
CA LYS A 75 4.65 -2.14 3.51
C LYS A 75 3.63 -1.03 3.65
N VAL A 76 4.07 0.20 3.42
CA VAL A 76 3.22 1.37 3.63
C VAL A 76 3.21 2.25 2.39
N ILE A 77 2.01 2.64 1.96
CA ILE A 77 1.82 3.68 0.96
C ILE A 77 1.16 4.83 1.70
N MET A 78 1.86 5.94 1.79
CA MET A 78 1.33 7.12 2.49
C MET A 78 0.47 7.94 1.54
N THR A 79 -0.58 8.55 2.04
CA THR A 79 -1.40 9.49 1.27
C THR A 79 -1.43 10.84 1.97
N THR A 80 -1.49 11.91 1.21
CA THR A 80 -1.51 13.26 1.77
C THR A 80 -2.05 14.26 0.76
N ALA A 81 -2.60 15.36 1.25
CA ALA A 81 -2.99 16.49 0.41
C ALA A 81 -1.84 17.50 0.22
N TYR A 82 -0.73 17.31 0.91
CA TYR A 82 0.36 18.30 0.91
C TYR A 82 1.66 17.74 0.34
N ARG A 83 2.23 18.48 -0.60
CA ARG A 83 3.46 18.06 -1.29
C ARG A 83 4.67 17.97 -0.38
N ASN A 84 4.77 18.85 0.59
CA ASN A 84 5.96 18.94 1.41
C ASN A 84 6.16 17.74 2.35
N TYR A 85 5.17 16.89 2.50
CA TYR A 85 5.36 15.68 3.29
C TYR A 85 6.19 14.62 2.58
N ALA A 86 6.39 14.77 1.26
CA ALA A 86 7.21 13.81 0.52
C ALA A 86 8.64 13.75 1.04
N VAL A 87 9.16 14.87 1.50
CA VAL A 87 10.53 14.93 2.00
C VAL A 87 10.65 14.14 3.30
N ASP A 88 9.67 14.29 4.19
CA ASP A 88 9.68 13.60 5.47
C ASP A 88 9.44 12.11 5.30
N ALA A 89 8.74 11.71 4.26
CA ALA A 89 8.42 10.31 4.03
C ALA A 89 9.65 9.44 3.76
N PHE A 90 10.72 10.04 3.23
CA PHE A 90 11.94 9.29 2.98
C PHE A 90 12.55 8.73 4.25
N ASP A 91 12.37 9.41 5.38
CA ASP A 91 12.95 8.97 6.63
C ASP A 91 12.12 7.89 7.32
N LEU A 92 10.95 7.57 6.77
CA LEU A 92 10.00 6.67 7.43
C LEU A 92 9.93 5.30 6.79
N ASP A 93 10.75 5.05 5.78
CA ASP A 93 10.80 3.76 5.11
C ASP A 93 9.44 3.36 4.55
N VAL A 94 8.83 4.24 3.77
CA VAL A 94 7.56 3.93 3.10
C VAL A 94 7.85 3.50 1.66
N THR A 95 6.98 2.68 1.13
CA THR A 95 7.15 2.16 -0.23
C THR A 95 6.86 3.23 -1.26
N ASP A 96 5.82 4.01 -1.05
CA ASP A 96 5.45 5.08 -1.97
C ASP A 96 4.58 6.09 -1.24
N TYR A 97 4.24 7.14 -1.97
CA TYR A 97 3.66 8.33 -1.43
C TYR A 97 2.69 8.88 -2.47
N LEU A 98 1.44 9.02 -2.13
CA LEU A 98 0.40 9.46 -3.06
C LEU A 98 -0.13 10.84 -2.65
N LEU A 99 -0.06 11.78 -3.57
CA LEU A 99 -0.59 13.12 -3.33
C LEU A 99 -2.05 13.15 -3.75
N LYS A 100 -2.92 13.55 -2.86
CA LYS A 100 -4.36 13.63 -3.13
C LYS A 100 -4.68 14.84 -3.99
N PRO A 101 -5.59 14.74 -4.95
CA PRO A 101 -6.24 13.51 -5.38
C PRO A 101 -5.34 12.73 -6.33
N PHE A 102 -5.36 11.41 -6.25
CA PHE A 102 -4.52 10.59 -7.12
C PHE A 102 -5.39 9.73 -8.03
N SER A 103 -4.87 9.45 -9.22
CA SER A 103 -5.58 8.63 -10.19
C SER A 103 -5.43 7.15 -9.86
N PHE A 104 -6.26 6.33 -10.46
CA PHE A 104 -6.12 4.88 -10.32
C PHE A 104 -4.77 4.42 -10.88
N GLU A 105 -4.30 5.01 -11.98
CA GLU A 105 -2.99 4.66 -12.54
C GLU A 105 -1.87 4.92 -11.55
N ARG A 106 -1.91 6.06 -10.88
CA ARG A 106 -0.89 6.39 -9.88
C ARG A 106 -0.97 5.44 -8.68
N PHE A 107 -2.18 5.13 -8.24
CA PHE A 107 -2.45 4.17 -7.18
C PHE A 107 -1.84 2.81 -7.57
N LEU A 108 -2.09 2.36 -8.79
CA LEU A 108 -1.63 1.07 -9.26
C LEU A 108 -0.10 0.98 -9.28
N LYS A 109 0.57 2.07 -9.66
CA LYS A 109 2.04 2.10 -9.64
C LYS A 109 2.58 1.92 -8.22
N ALA A 110 1.95 2.54 -7.24
CA ALA A 110 2.36 2.39 -5.84
C ALA A 110 2.15 0.94 -5.38
N VAL A 111 1.02 0.35 -5.78
CA VAL A 111 0.73 -1.05 -5.44
C VAL A 111 1.77 -1.98 -6.09
N GLU A 112 2.15 -1.71 -7.33
CA GLU A 112 3.17 -2.52 -8.00
C GLU A 112 4.51 -2.45 -7.28
N LYS A 113 4.89 -1.28 -6.81
CA LYS A 113 6.12 -1.14 -6.01
C LYS A 113 6.04 -1.98 -4.75
N SER A 114 4.87 -2.00 -4.11
CA SER A 114 4.68 -2.79 -2.89
C SER A 114 4.78 -4.28 -3.18
N CYS A 115 4.22 -4.73 -4.30
CA CYS A 115 4.30 -6.12 -4.71
C CYS A 115 5.75 -6.53 -4.98
N ASN A 116 6.50 -5.69 -5.68
CA ASN A 116 7.90 -5.98 -5.97
C ASN A 116 8.73 -6.07 -4.70
N SER A 117 8.50 -5.17 -3.77
CA SER A 117 9.18 -5.20 -2.48
C SER A 117 8.86 -6.47 -1.72
N LEU A 118 7.61 -6.92 -1.70
CA LEU A 118 7.22 -8.13 -1.01
C LEU A 118 7.83 -9.36 -1.68
N ASN A 119 7.86 -9.38 -3.00
CA ASN A 119 8.45 -10.49 -3.74
C ASN A 119 9.95 -10.56 -3.52
N GLU A 120 10.63 -9.44 -3.48
CA GLU A 120 12.06 -9.39 -3.20
C GLU A 120 12.34 -9.94 -1.82
N ALA A 121 11.54 -9.57 -0.84
CA ALA A 121 11.73 -10.07 0.51
C ALA A 121 11.51 -11.57 0.58
N GLN A 122 10.53 -12.09 -0.16
CA GLN A 122 10.29 -13.52 -0.19
C GLN A 122 11.41 -14.28 -0.90
N ASN A 123 12.03 -13.64 -1.88
CA ASN A 123 13.07 -14.28 -2.68
C ASN A 123 14.47 -14.12 -2.12
N ASP A 124 14.62 -13.46 -1.00
CA ASP A 124 15.91 -13.26 -0.39
C ASP A 124 16.65 -14.53 -0.12
N HIS A 125 15.93 -15.59 0.17
CA HIS A 125 16.54 -16.85 0.48
C HIS A 125 16.63 -17.77 -0.71
N ASN A 126 16.10 -17.38 -1.85
CA ASN A 126 16.07 -18.22 -3.01
C ASN A 126 17.04 -17.68 -4.03
N GLN A 127 17.22 -18.39 -5.10
CA GLN A 127 17.95 -17.92 -6.16
C GLN A 127 17.38 -16.74 -6.78
N PRO A 128 18.05 -15.92 -7.32
CA PRO A 128 17.55 -14.81 -8.10
C PRO A 128 16.85 -15.37 -9.25
N LYS A 129 15.81 -14.91 -9.66
CA LYS A 129 15.15 -15.34 -10.72
C LYS A 129 15.43 -14.57 -11.86
N SER A 130 15.17 -15.08 -12.84
CA SER A 130 15.27 -14.38 -14.04
C SER A 130 14.21 -13.43 -14.13
N ASP A 131 14.07 -12.72 -14.63
CA ASP A 131 13.11 -11.77 -14.67
C ASP A 131 12.03 -11.87 -15.41
N LYS A 132 11.65 -12.04 -15.62
CA LYS A 132 10.70 -11.83 -16.09
C LYS A 132 9.69 -12.06 -16.01
N ASP A 133 9.20 -12.37 -15.79
CA ASP A 133 8.17 -12.34 -15.58
C ASP A 133 7.45 -11.76 -15.14
N TYR A 134 7.45 -11.65 -15.03
CA TYR A 134 6.64 -10.76 -14.50
C TYR A 134 5.81 -10.38 -14.84
N PHE A 135 5.69 -10.66 -15.14
CA PHE A 135 4.73 -9.96 -14.93
C PHE A 135 4.02 -9.96 -15.11
N PHE A 136 4.25 -10.43 -15.34
CA PHE A 136 3.39 -9.97 -15.01
C PHE A 136 3.14 -9.68 -15.11
N VAL A 137 3.71 -10.05 -15.55
CA VAL A 137 3.29 -9.30 -15.19
C VAL A 137 2.92 -9.00 -15.71
N LYS A 138 3.19 -9.21 -16.28
CA LYS A 138 2.74 -8.58 -16.41
C LYS A 138 1.90 -8.67 -16.73
N SER A 139 2.17 -9.06 -17.54
CA SER A 139 1.40 -8.68 -17.44
C SER A 139 0.58 -8.57 -17.49
N GLY A 140 0.78 -8.96 -18.18
CA GLY A 140 0.15 -8.49 -17.71
C GLY A 140 -0.45 -8.21 -17.93
N TYR A 141 -0.43 -8.16 -18.23
CA TYR A 141 -0.73 -7.50 -18.00
C TYR A 141 -1.18 -7.68 -18.33
N LYS A 142 -0.53 -7.97 -18.57
CA LYS A 142 -0.75 -7.80 -18.43
C LYS A 142 -1.40 -8.00 -18.23
N ILE A 143 -0.91 -8.32 -18.84
CA ILE A 143 -1.31 -8.21 -18.28
C ILE A 143 -1.97 -8.30 -18.45
N LEU A 144 -1.52 -8.52 -18.92
CA LEU A 144 -1.87 -8.24 -18.53
C LEU A 144 -2.29 -8.31 -18.85
N LYS A 145 -1.98 -8.07 -19.05
CA LYS A 145 -1.96 -7.78 -18.86
C LYS A 145 -2.58 -8.08 -18.70
N VAL A 146 -2.07 -8.55 -19.28
CA VAL A 146 -2.28 -8.44 -18.66
C VAL A 146 -2.72 -8.60 -18.68
N ASN A 147 -2.32 -8.77 -19.10
CA ASN A 147 -2.34 -8.56 -18.66
C ASN A 147 -2.84 -8.53 -18.62
N PHE A 148 -2.57 -8.81 -18.95
CA PHE A 148 -2.51 -8.39 -18.45
C PHE A 148 -3.04 -8.53 -18.61
N ASP A 149 -2.55 -8.86 -19.13
CA ASP A 149 -2.59 -8.53 -18.82
C ASP A 149 -3.11 -8.57 -18.63
N ASP A 150 -2.67 -8.79 -19.01
CA ASP A 150 -2.70 -8.48 -18.39
C ASP A 150 -3.07 -8.47 -18.20
N ILE A 151 -2.88 -9.02 -18.73
CA ILE A 151 -2.83 -8.67 -18.02
C ILE A 151 -3.21 -8.75 -17.90
#